data_271df4f0aa68749fce36599b14464e70
#
_entry.id   271df4f0aa68749fce36599b14464e70
#
_cell.length_a   1.000
_cell.length_b   1.000
_cell.length_c   1.000
_cell.angle_alpha   90.00
_cell.angle_beta   90.00
_cell.angle_gamma   90.00
#
_symmetry.space_group_name_H-M   'P 1'
#
loop_
_entity.id
_entity.type
_entity.pdbx_description
1 polymer ?
#
loop_
_entity_poly.entity_id
_entity_poly.type
_entity_poly.pdbx_seq_one_letter_code
_entity_poly.pdbx_strand_id
1 'polypeptide(L)'
;MPTTRETILATLHARLQTLAALALRDEVLPERIPAAGLIILRDGQPGEPEVTLSPLRYHYQHRAELEVVVQAATGRATAFDTLIAAIGTALDADRTLGGLCDWIEAEAPASVDLPVEGAAALKAAVITVILHYTTTGPLA
;
A
#
# COMPACT_ATOMS: atom_id res chain seq x y z
N MET A 1 4.52 21.58 -8.74
CA MET A 1 4.60 20.95 -7.42
C MET A 1 3.57 19.84 -7.31
N PRO A 2 3.92 18.70 -6.76
CA PRO A 2 2.94 17.66 -6.52
C PRO A 2 1.94 18.07 -5.44
N THR A 3 0.75 17.48 -5.50
CA THR A 3 -0.24 17.64 -4.45
C THR A 3 0.22 16.92 -3.17
N THR A 4 -0.40 17.25 -2.05
CA THR A 4 -0.16 16.55 -0.78
C THR A 4 -0.40 15.04 -0.94
N ARG A 5 -1.48 14.66 -1.61
CA ARG A 5 -1.83 13.25 -1.87
C ARG A 5 -0.73 12.53 -2.64
N GLU A 6 -0.25 13.13 -3.73
CA GLU A 6 0.82 12.53 -4.52
C GLU A 6 2.12 12.39 -3.73
N THR A 7 2.47 13.40 -2.94
CA THR A 7 3.66 13.37 -2.09
C THR A 7 3.60 12.22 -1.08
N ILE A 8 2.43 12.01 -0.48
CA ILE A 8 2.21 10.92 0.48
C ILE A 8 2.32 9.56 -0.20
N LEU A 9 1.66 9.38 -1.34
CA LEU A 9 1.68 8.11 -2.07
C LEU A 9 3.08 7.78 -2.59
N ALA A 10 3.80 8.78 -3.10
CA ALA A 10 5.18 8.58 -3.56
C ALA A 10 6.11 8.21 -2.40
N THR A 11 5.92 8.80 -1.23
CA THR A 11 6.71 8.49 -0.03
C THR A 11 6.41 7.08 0.48
N LEU A 12 5.14 6.67 0.46
CA LEU A 12 4.75 5.30 0.81
C LEU A 12 5.40 4.30 -0.15
N HIS A 13 5.35 4.57 -1.46
CA HIS A 13 6.00 3.73 -2.46
C HIS A 13 7.51 3.62 -2.21
N ALA A 14 8.17 4.74 -1.96
CA ALA A 14 9.61 4.75 -1.68
C ALA A 14 9.95 3.91 -0.45
N ARG A 15 9.12 3.95 0.59
CA ARG A 15 9.32 3.12 1.78
C ARG A 15 9.18 1.63 1.45
N LEU A 16 8.20 1.25 0.65
CA LEU A 16 8.02 -0.15 0.23
C LEU A 16 9.18 -0.63 -0.65
N GLN A 17 9.79 0.26 -1.42
CA GLN A 17 10.95 -0.07 -2.24
C GLN A 17 12.21 -0.41 -1.42
N THR A 18 12.24 -0.13 -0.13
CA THR A 18 13.35 -0.55 0.75
C THR A 18 13.29 -2.02 1.12
N LEU A 19 12.16 -2.69 0.85
CA LEU A 19 12.00 -4.12 1.14
C LEU A 19 12.66 -4.98 0.08
N ALA A 20 12.89 -6.26 0.41
CA ALA A 20 13.46 -7.22 -0.55
C ALA A 20 12.52 -7.50 -1.72
N ALA A 21 11.20 -7.43 -1.50
CA ALA A 21 10.21 -7.61 -2.54
C ALA A 21 10.28 -6.47 -3.56
N LEU A 22 9.86 -6.75 -4.80
CA LEU A 22 9.72 -5.73 -5.83
C LEU A 22 8.47 -4.91 -5.53
N ALA A 23 8.62 -3.60 -5.35
CA ALA A 23 7.50 -2.70 -5.10
C ALA A 23 7.26 -1.81 -6.33
N LEU A 24 6.12 -2.01 -6.96
CA LEU A 24 5.66 -1.25 -8.13
C LEU A 24 4.51 -0.34 -7.74
N ARG A 25 4.19 0.62 -8.62
CA ARG A 25 3.04 1.51 -8.45
C ARG A 25 2.23 1.57 -9.73
N ASP A 26 0.92 1.31 -9.64
CA ASP A 26 -0.04 1.36 -10.75
C ASP A 26 0.34 0.51 -11.97
N GLU A 27 1.11 -0.54 -11.74
CA GLU A 27 1.52 -1.45 -12.80
C GLU A 27 0.58 -2.65 -12.90
N VAL A 28 0.53 -3.26 -14.07
CA VAL A 28 -0.15 -4.54 -14.23
C VAL A 28 0.70 -5.65 -13.61
N LEU A 29 0.05 -6.76 -13.25
CA LEU A 29 0.74 -7.93 -12.73
C LEU A 29 1.75 -8.43 -13.76
N PRO A 30 3.06 -8.49 -13.42
CA PRO A 30 4.07 -9.00 -14.35
C PRO A 30 3.92 -10.51 -14.54
N GLU A 31 4.47 -11.03 -15.65
CA GLU A 31 4.46 -12.47 -15.92
C GLU A 31 5.25 -13.27 -14.90
N ARG A 32 6.30 -12.70 -14.35
CA ARG A 32 7.15 -13.34 -13.34
C ARG A 32 7.06 -12.59 -12.03
N ILE A 33 6.86 -13.37 -10.97
CA ILE A 33 6.90 -12.86 -9.61
C ILE A 33 8.30 -13.11 -9.05
N PRO A 34 9.01 -12.05 -8.60
CA PRO A 34 10.33 -12.24 -7.98
C PRO A 34 10.28 -13.18 -6.78
N ALA A 35 11.40 -13.84 -6.48
CA ALA A 35 11.48 -14.80 -5.39
C ALA A 35 11.11 -14.19 -4.03
N ALA A 36 11.45 -12.93 -3.81
CA ALA A 36 11.12 -12.22 -2.57
C ALA A 36 9.68 -11.69 -2.52
N GLY A 37 8.93 -11.84 -3.62
CA GLY A 37 7.55 -11.39 -3.72
C GLY A 37 7.38 -10.06 -4.47
N LEU A 38 6.14 -9.67 -4.64
CA LEU A 38 5.73 -8.48 -5.37
C LEU A 38 4.74 -7.69 -4.56
N ILE A 39 4.90 -6.38 -4.57
CA ILE A 39 3.95 -5.42 -4.00
C ILE A 39 3.58 -4.43 -5.09
N ILE A 40 2.29 -4.23 -5.33
CA ILE A 40 1.82 -3.18 -6.25
C ILE A 40 0.99 -2.20 -5.44
N LEU A 41 1.46 -0.97 -5.33
CA LEU A 41 0.71 0.11 -4.70
C LEU A 41 -0.30 0.66 -5.70
N ARG A 42 -1.57 0.65 -5.32
CA ARG A 42 -2.67 1.32 -6.02
C ARG A 42 -3.06 2.55 -5.21
N ASP A 43 -3.31 3.65 -5.90
CA ASP A 43 -3.65 4.91 -5.24
C ASP A 43 -4.94 4.80 -4.41
N GLY A 44 -5.88 3.97 -4.84
CA GLY A 44 -7.13 3.77 -4.12
C GLY A 44 -8.03 4.99 -4.15
N GLN A 45 -8.78 5.21 -3.09
CA GLN A 45 -9.81 6.24 -3.00
C GLN A 45 -9.58 7.15 -1.79
N PRO A 46 -9.58 8.48 -1.98
CA PRO A 46 -9.45 9.41 -0.85
C PRO A 46 -10.69 9.43 0.05
N GLY A 47 -11.86 9.06 -0.48
CA GLY A 47 -13.12 9.11 0.26
C GLY A 47 -13.63 10.53 0.51
N GLU A 48 -14.72 10.63 1.25
CA GLU A 48 -15.29 11.91 1.66
C GLU A 48 -14.48 12.50 2.81
N PRO A 49 -13.99 13.73 2.70
CA PRO A 49 -13.26 14.35 3.79
C PRO A 49 -14.20 14.86 4.88
N GLU A 50 -13.70 14.90 6.10
CA GLU A 50 -14.29 15.72 7.15
C GLU A 50 -13.74 17.12 7.00
N VAL A 51 -14.62 18.13 6.97
CA VAL A 51 -14.24 19.52 6.71
C VAL A 51 -14.36 20.31 8.00
N THR A 52 -13.28 21.01 8.37
CA THR A 52 -13.27 21.94 9.51
C THR A 52 -13.09 23.35 8.98
N LEU A 53 -13.65 24.32 9.71
CA LEU A 53 -13.60 25.75 9.36
C LEU A 53 -12.77 26.51 10.39
N SER A 54 -12.21 27.62 9.97
CA SER A 54 -11.47 28.57 10.84
C SER A 54 -10.26 27.95 11.56
N PRO A 55 -9.27 27.44 10.84
CA PRO A 55 -9.04 27.52 9.39
C PRO A 55 -9.77 26.40 8.64
N LEU A 56 -10.04 26.66 7.36
CA LEU A 56 -10.61 25.63 6.48
C LEU A 56 -9.59 24.53 6.24
N ARG A 57 -9.96 23.30 6.55
CA ARG A 57 -9.13 22.10 6.33
C ARG A 57 -10.00 20.94 5.92
N TYR A 58 -9.41 20.07 5.11
CA TYR A 58 -10.04 18.82 4.62
C TYR A 58 -9.25 17.65 5.19
N HIS A 59 -9.89 16.84 6.02
CA HIS A 59 -9.27 15.69 6.69
C HIS A 59 -9.70 14.41 5.99
N TYR A 60 -8.74 13.70 5.41
CA TYR A 60 -8.98 12.48 4.64
C TYR A 60 -8.58 11.22 5.42
N GLN A 61 -9.36 10.17 5.21
CA GLN A 61 -8.98 8.79 5.53
C GLN A 61 -8.85 8.06 4.20
N HIS A 62 -7.76 8.30 3.51
CA HIS A 62 -7.51 7.82 2.17
C HIS A 62 -7.18 6.33 2.22
N ARG A 63 -7.91 5.53 1.47
CA ARG A 63 -7.74 4.07 1.43
C ARG A 63 -6.91 3.69 0.21
N ALA A 64 -5.60 3.63 0.38
CA ALA A 64 -4.70 3.07 -0.62
C ALA A 64 -4.70 1.55 -0.53
N GLU A 65 -4.30 0.87 -1.59
CA GLU A 65 -4.29 -0.59 -1.62
C GLU A 65 -2.91 -1.11 -2.01
N LEU A 66 -2.48 -2.17 -1.33
CA LEU A 66 -1.30 -2.93 -1.70
C LEU A 66 -1.75 -4.30 -2.22
N GLU A 67 -1.48 -4.58 -3.47
CA GLU A 67 -1.64 -5.93 -4.01
C GLU A 67 -0.34 -6.67 -3.74
N VAL A 68 -0.43 -7.76 -2.98
CA VAL A 68 0.74 -8.53 -2.52
C VAL A 68 0.67 -9.92 -3.12
N VAL A 69 1.74 -10.33 -3.80
CA VAL A 69 1.76 -11.62 -4.50
C VAL A 69 3.08 -12.32 -4.20
N VAL A 70 3.00 -13.59 -3.87
CA VAL A 70 4.15 -14.49 -3.79
C VAL A 70 3.94 -15.69 -4.70
N GLN A 71 5.02 -16.23 -5.22
CA GLN A 71 5.00 -17.43 -6.05
C GLN A 71 6.01 -18.44 -5.49
N ALA A 72 5.52 -19.62 -5.14
CA ALA A 72 6.38 -20.69 -4.65
C ALA A 72 5.69 -22.03 -4.87
N ALA A 73 6.45 -23.03 -5.32
CA ALA A 73 5.95 -24.40 -5.44
C ALA A 73 5.66 -25.03 -4.09
N THR A 74 6.50 -24.70 -3.08
CA THR A 74 6.36 -25.16 -1.70
C THR A 74 6.63 -23.99 -0.76
N GLY A 75 6.12 -24.06 0.46
CA GLY A 75 6.34 -23.02 1.47
C GLY A 75 5.69 -21.68 1.14
N ARG A 76 4.64 -21.68 0.34
CA ARG A 76 3.95 -20.48 -0.10
C ARG A 76 3.38 -19.67 1.06
N ALA A 77 2.77 -20.33 2.02
CA ALA A 77 2.22 -19.67 3.20
C ALA A 77 3.30 -18.97 4.03
N THR A 78 4.45 -19.61 4.21
CA THR A 78 5.59 -19.02 4.92
C THR A 78 6.18 -17.83 4.18
N ALA A 79 6.34 -17.95 2.86
CA ALA A 79 6.85 -16.86 2.03
C ALA A 79 5.89 -15.64 2.07
N PHE A 80 4.60 -15.90 2.02
CA PHE A 80 3.59 -14.85 2.12
C PHE A 80 3.64 -14.17 3.50
N ASP A 81 3.69 -14.95 4.57
CA ASP A 81 3.75 -14.43 5.93
C ASP A 81 5.01 -13.58 6.16
N THR A 82 6.14 -14.01 5.63
CA THR A 82 7.40 -13.24 5.70
C THR A 82 7.24 -11.87 5.03
N LEU A 83 6.61 -11.83 3.87
CA LEU A 83 6.38 -10.58 3.14
C LEU A 83 5.41 -9.66 3.90
N ILE A 84 4.31 -10.21 4.42
CA ILE A 84 3.35 -9.44 5.22
C ILE A 84 4.02 -8.85 6.47
N ALA A 85 4.83 -9.64 7.17
CA ALA A 85 5.57 -9.17 8.34
C ALA A 85 6.54 -8.04 7.99
N ALA A 86 7.23 -8.15 6.85
CA ALA A 86 8.15 -7.11 6.37
C ALA A 86 7.41 -5.80 6.05
N ILE A 87 6.24 -5.89 5.43
CA ILE A 87 5.39 -4.72 5.15
C ILE A 87 4.95 -4.07 6.48
N GLY A 88 4.49 -4.88 7.42
CA GLY A 88 4.08 -4.38 8.74
C GLY A 88 5.20 -3.63 9.45
N THR A 89 6.41 -4.20 9.46
CA THR A 89 7.58 -3.56 10.05
C THR A 89 7.90 -2.23 9.36
N ALA A 90 7.82 -2.19 8.03
CA ALA A 90 8.09 -0.98 7.27
C ALA A 90 7.09 0.14 7.56
N LEU A 91 5.80 -0.20 7.70
CA LEU A 91 4.76 0.78 8.01
C LEU A 91 4.85 1.25 9.46
N ASP A 92 5.18 0.35 10.38
CA ASP A 92 5.27 0.67 11.81
C ASP A 92 6.52 1.47 12.17
N ALA A 93 7.55 1.46 11.32
CA ALA A 93 8.79 2.19 11.55
C ALA A 93 8.58 3.70 11.71
N ASP A 94 7.64 4.25 10.96
CA ASP A 94 7.22 5.64 11.08
C ASP A 94 5.81 5.78 10.49
N ARG A 95 4.83 5.83 11.37
CA ARG A 95 3.43 5.92 10.97
C ARG A 95 2.98 7.29 10.50
N THR A 96 3.90 8.25 10.46
CA THR A 96 3.61 9.60 9.95
C THR A 96 4.17 9.84 8.54
N LEU A 97 4.90 8.89 7.97
CA LEU A 97 5.61 9.05 6.70
C LEU A 97 6.46 10.32 6.66
N GLY A 98 7.27 10.52 7.70
CA GLY A 98 8.11 11.70 7.80
C GLY A 98 7.35 12.98 8.16
N GLY A 99 6.19 12.86 8.77
CA GLY A 99 5.34 13.99 9.15
C GLY A 99 4.35 14.42 8.07
N LEU A 100 4.25 13.67 6.96
CA LEU A 100 3.30 13.98 5.88
C LEU A 100 1.87 13.57 6.23
N CYS A 101 1.70 12.57 7.08
CA CYS A 101 0.41 12.09 7.56
C CYS A 101 0.28 12.31 9.05
N ASP A 102 -0.95 12.41 9.54
CA ASP A 102 -1.23 12.35 10.97
C ASP A 102 -0.86 10.96 11.49
N TRP A 103 -1.24 9.94 10.75
CA TRP A 103 -0.78 8.57 10.94
C TRP A 103 -1.27 7.66 9.81
N ILE A 104 -0.69 6.46 9.71
CA ILE A 104 -1.09 5.45 8.75
C ILE A 104 -1.37 4.13 9.47
N GLU A 105 -2.26 3.33 8.90
CA GLU A 105 -2.62 2.04 9.46
C GLU A 105 -2.98 1.07 8.34
N ALA A 106 -2.46 -0.14 8.41
CA ALA A 106 -2.84 -1.20 7.50
C ALA A 106 -3.99 -2.01 8.09
N GLU A 107 -4.92 -2.42 7.24
CA GLU A 107 -5.90 -3.45 7.59
C GLU A 107 -5.29 -4.83 7.35
N ALA A 108 -5.90 -5.87 7.94
CA ALA A 108 -5.46 -7.23 7.71
C ALA A 108 -5.58 -7.61 6.23
N PRO A 109 -4.69 -8.47 5.71
CA PRO A 109 -4.75 -8.86 4.31
C PRO A 109 -6.03 -9.64 3.98
N ALA A 110 -6.65 -9.26 2.87
CA ALA A 110 -7.80 -9.97 2.31
C ALA A 110 -7.34 -10.81 1.14
N SER A 111 -7.46 -12.13 1.25
CA SER A 111 -7.03 -13.06 0.20
C SER A 111 -7.81 -12.84 -1.08
N VAL A 112 -7.12 -12.92 -2.22
CA VAL A 112 -7.73 -12.79 -3.54
C VAL A 112 -7.30 -13.96 -4.42
N ASP A 113 -8.18 -14.39 -5.34
CA ASP A 113 -7.86 -15.37 -6.36
C ASP A 113 -7.44 -14.65 -7.63
N LEU A 114 -6.34 -15.11 -8.25
CA LEU A 114 -5.85 -14.53 -9.49
C LEU A 114 -6.38 -15.36 -10.66
N PRO A 115 -7.10 -14.74 -11.63
CA PRO A 115 -7.64 -15.44 -12.78
C PRO A 115 -6.57 -15.62 -13.87
N VAL A 116 -5.43 -16.23 -13.51
CA VAL A 116 -4.30 -16.45 -14.41
C VAL A 116 -3.92 -17.92 -14.42
N GLU A 117 -3.32 -18.37 -15.53
CA GLU A 117 -2.78 -19.71 -15.64
C GLU A 117 -1.59 -19.84 -14.67
N GLY A 118 -1.51 -20.99 -14.00
CA GLY A 118 -0.48 -21.21 -12.97
C GLY A 118 -0.79 -20.59 -11.61
N ALA A 119 -2.01 -20.09 -11.41
CA ALA A 119 -2.43 -19.44 -10.16
C ALA A 119 -2.29 -20.34 -8.92
N ALA A 120 -2.28 -21.65 -9.10
CA ALA A 120 -2.10 -22.59 -7.98
C ALA A 120 -0.75 -22.43 -7.28
N ALA A 121 0.27 -21.89 -7.97
CA ALA A 121 1.58 -21.60 -7.39
C ALA A 121 1.64 -20.20 -6.78
N LEU A 122 0.58 -19.40 -6.89
CA LEU A 122 0.52 -18.02 -6.42
C LEU A 122 -0.31 -17.92 -5.15
N LYS A 123 0.09 -17.03 -4.27
CA LYS A 123 -0.74 -16.58 -3.16
C LYS A 123 -0.79 -15.05 -3.20
N ALA A 124 -1.99 -14.52 -3.21
CA ALA A 124 -2.20 -13.08 -3.35
C ALA A 124 -3.20 -12.57 -2.31
N ALA A 125 -3.02 -11.31 -1.93
CA ALA A 125 -3.94 -10.62 -1.05
C ALA A 125 -3.91 -9.12 -1.36
N VAL A 126 -4.94 -8.43 -0.91
CA VAL A 126 -4.99 -6.96 -0.91
C VAL A 126 -4.91 -6.49 0.53
N ILE A 127 -4.00 -5.55 0.80
CA ILE A 127 -3.88 -4.87 2.08
C ILE A 127 -4.31 -3.42 1.86
N THR A 128 -5.36 -3.00 2.54
CA THR A 128 -5.75 -1.60 2.54
C THR A 128 -4.90 -0.85 3.55
N VAL A 129 -4.28 0.25 3.12
CA VAL A 129 -3.52 1.15 3.99
C VAL A 129 -4.31 2.45 4.09
N ILE A 130 -4.74 2.78 5.30
CA ILE A 130 -5.49 4.00 5.55
C ILE A 130 -4.50 5.11 5.88
N LEU A 131 -4.53 6.16 5.06
CA LEU A 131 -3.66 7.32 5.17
C LEU A 131 -4.48 8.49 5.72
N HIS A 132 -4.19 8.88 6.95
CA HIS A 132 -4.86 10.01 7.60
C HIS A 132 -4.06 11.28 7.35
N TYR A 133 -4.56 12.16 6.51
CA TYR A 133 -3.87 13.43 6.22
C TYR A 133 -4.85 14.58 6.02
N THR A 134 -4.32 15.78 6.09
CA THR A 134 -5.09 17.01 6.02
C THR A 134 -4.55 17.88 4.89
N THR A 135 -5.45 18.48 4.13
CA THR A 135 -5.10 19.42 3.06
C THR A 135 -5.87 20.72 3.21
N THR A 136 -5.41 21.75 2.50
CA THR A 136 -6.09 23.06 2.45
C THR A 136 -7.22 23.08 1.44
N GLY A 137 -7.30 22.08 0.57
CA GLY A 137 -8.34 21.92 -0.42
C GLY A 137 -8.29 20.54 -1.05
N PRO A 138 -9.38 20.09 -1.70
CA PRO A 138 -9.43 18.72 -2.27
C PRO A 138 -8.40 18.45 -3.36
N LEU A 139 -7.90 19.47 -4.01
CA LEU A 139 -6.91 19.35 -5.09
C LEU A 139 -5.53 19.93 -4.70
N ALA A 140 -5.35 20.21 -3.44
CA ALA A 140 -4.09 20.78 -2.95
C ALA A 140 -3.02 19.72 -2.64
#